data_bcc9022275ce5ee59ab8b1a6be597494
#
_entry.id   bcc9022275ce5ee59ab8b1a6be597494
#
_cell.length_a   1.000
_cell.length_b   1.000
_cell.length_c   1.000
_cell.angle_alpha   90.00
_cell.angle_beta   90.00
_cell.angle_gamma   90.00
#
_symmetry.space_group_name_H-M   'P 1'
#
loop_
_entity.id
_entity.type
_entity.pdbx_description
1 polymer ?
#
loop_
_entity_poly.entity_id
_entity_poly.type
_entity_poly.pdbx_seq_one_letter_code
_entity_poly.pdbx_strand_id
1 'polypeptide(L)'
;GGYFENFKEDWTLESAGVYGGDLKSLDIHMHTMEAYTTLYEATHKEVHKRALQEIIDIVLKHMVDYDFWCGRNQFSIDFTPKPAISIRRTWNYDRDPESANKNPLDTTSYGHNIELIWLLNRAYEVLGLPPAREFTRKFADYTLANGWDNIHGGIYRDGMHDGRIVVTDKEWWQNFESLTGFLDSYQATEDERYL
;
A
#
# COMPACT_ATOMS: atom_id res chain seq x y z
N GLY A 1 12.21 6.30 12.58
CA GLY A 1 12.34 5.93 11.16
C GLY A 1 11.11 6.27 10.34
N GLY A 2 11.16 5.96 9.05
CA GLY A 2 10.11 6.25 8.10
C GLY A 2 10.12 7.66 7.55
N TYR A 3 9.19 7.91 6.62
CA TYR A 3 9.18 9.09 5.78
C TYR A 3 7.87 9.84 5.91
N PHE A 4 7.94 11.17 5.77
CA PHE A 4 6.80 12.05 5.65
C PHE A 4 6.48 12.29 4.18
N GLU A 5 5.23 12.60 3.88
CA GLU A 5 4.74 12.75 2.52
C GLU A 5 4.81 14.21 2.04
N ASN A 6 4.47 15.16 2.91
CA ASN A 6 4.24 16.54 2.52
C ASN A 6 5.26 17.51 3.12
N PHE A 7 5.92 18.26 2.25
CA PHE A 7 6.93 19.25 2.60
C PHE A 7 6.60 20.59 1.92
N LYS A 8 7.04 21.67 2.55
CA LYS A 8 7.06 23.00 1.94
C LYS A 8 8.19 23.12 0.92
N GLU A 9 8.22 24.24 0.21
CA GLU A 9 9.25 24.54 -0.79
C GLU A 9 10.68 24.47 -0.24
N ASP A 10 10.87 24.82 1.02
CA ASP A 10 12.16 24.81 1.72
C ASP A 10 12.50 23.46 2.39
N TRP A 11 11.76 22.40 2.08
CA TRP A 11 11.87 21.06 2.67
C TRP A 11 11.54 20.98 4.16
N THR A 12 10.96 22.00 4.77
CA THR A 12 10.35 21.86 6.11
C THR A 12 9.03 21.11 5.99
N LEU A 13 8.67 20.37 7.04
CA LEU A 13 7.41 19.64 7.05
C LEU A 13 6.22 20.58 6.89
N GLU A 14 5.21 20.15 6.16
CA GLU A 14 3.92 20.80 6.13
C GLU A 14 3.23 20.81 7.50
N SER A 15 2.20 21.65 7.62
CA SER A 15 1.39 21.74 8.83
C SER A 15 0.66 20.43 9.11
N ALA A 16 0.41 20.17 10.37
CA ALA A 16 -0.41 19.04 10.82
C ALA A 16 -1.86 19.13 10.30
N GLY A 17 -2.57 18.02 10.41
CA GLY A 17 -3.99 17.93 10.06
C GLY A 17 -4.21 17.77 8.55
N VAL A 18 -4.96 18.68 7.93
CA VAL A 18 -5.38 18.57 6.52
C VAL A 18 -4.21 18.50 5.53
N TYR A 19 -3.07 19.07 5.90
CA TYR A 19 -1.84 19.03 5.10
C TYR A 19 -0.97 17.81 5.37
N GLY A 20 -1.30 17.00 6.39
CA GLY A 20 -0.68 15.72 6.65
C GLY A 20 0.78 15.74 7.12
N GLY A 21 1.31 16.91 7.57
CA GLY A 21 2.69 17.02 8.02
C GLY A 21 3.01 16.23 9.30
N ASP A 22 2.00 15.72 9.99
CA ASP A 22 2.10 14.87 11.17
C ASP A 22 1.74 13.40 10.90
N LEU A 23 1.61 13.02 9.63
CA LEU A 23 1.15 11.69 9.21
C LEU A 23 2.20 10.97 8.36
N LYS A 24 2.09 9.65 8.38
CA LYS A 24 2.79 8.71 7.50
C LYS A 24 1.77 7.81 6.83
N SER A 25 2.05 7.36 5.62
CA SER A 25 1.16 6.45 4.88
C SER A 25 1.90 5.22 4.35
N LEU A 26 1.16 4.13 4.15
CA LEU A 26 1.69 2.95 3.46
C LEU A 26 2.12 3.32 2.05
N ASP A 27 1.32 4.10 1.35
CA ASP A 27 1.56 4.57 -0.02
C ASP A 27 2.97 5.15 -0.19
N ILE A 28 3.33 6.19 0.58
CA ILE A 28 4.65 6.81 0.46
C ILE A 28 5.79 5.83 0.81
N HIS A 29 5.57 4.89 1.74
CA HIS A 29 6.61 3.96 2.14
C HIS A 29 6.82 2.85 1.10
N MET A 30 5.77 2.31 0.49
CA MET A 30 5.95 1.31 -0.54
C MET A 30 6.54 1.90 -1.83
N HIS A 31 6.20 3.13 -2.23
CA HIS A 31 6.83 3.80 -3.35
C HIS A 31 8.27 4.27 -3.04
N THR A 32 8.58 4.59 -1.79
CA THR A 32 9.97 4.79 -1.36
C THR A 32 10.77 3.48 -1.44
N MET A 33 10.17 2.35 -1.08
CA MET A 33 10.78 1.02 -1.25
C MET A 33 11.03 0.72 -2.74
N GLU A 34 10.09 1.01 -3.62
CA GLU A 34 10.25 0.90 -5.07
C GLU A 34 11.44 1.73 -5.59
N ALA A 35 11.50 3.01 -5.18
CA ALA A 35 12.60 3.90 -5.55
C ALA A 35 13.97 3.38 -5.06
N TYR A 36 14.06 2.92 -3.82
CA TYR A 36 15.30 2.33 -3.28
C TYR A 36 15.65 0.99 -3.93
N THR A 37 14.67 0.20 -4.34
CA THR A 37 14.88 -1.03 -5.10
C THR A 37 15.59 -0.71 -6.42
N THR A 38 15.03 0.21 -7.20
CA THR A 38 15.61 0.66 -8.46
C THR A 38 17.01 1.30 -8.26
N LEU A 39 17.15 2.12 -7.22
CA LEU A 39 18.42 2.78 -6.91
C LEU A 39 19.52 1.78 -6.51
N TYR A 40 19.19 0.78 -5.71
CA TYR A 40 20.13 -0.26 -5.33
C TYR A 40 20.49 -1.15 -6.52
N GLU A 41 19.51 -1.58 -7.31
CA GLU A 41 19.74 -2.35 -8.52
C GLU A 41 20.71 -1.66 -9.49
N ALA A 42 20.54 -0.34 -9.69
CA ALA A 42 21.38 0.43 -10.60
C ALA A 42 22.80 0.69 -10.07
N THR A 43 22.98 0.76 -8.76
CA THR A 43 24.23 1.27 -8.17
C THR A 43 25.03 0.23 -7.41
N HIS A 44 24.39 -0.78 -6.87
CA HIS A 44 24.94 -1.80 -5.95
C HIS A 44 25.69 -1.21 -4.74
N LYS A 45 25.39 0.06 -4.36
CA LYS A 45 26.02 0.71 -3.22
C LYS A 45 25.43 0.23 -1.90
N GLU A 46 26.27 -0.05 -0.92
CA GLU A 46 25.85 -0.53 0.40
C GLU A 46 24.91 0.44 1.14
N VAL A 47 25.08 1.76 0.92
CA VAL A 47 24.18 2.76 1.53
C VAL A 47 22.75 2.63 1.00
N HIS A 48 22.58 2.33 -0.30
CA HIS A 48 21.27 2.13 -0.91
C HIS A 48 20.66 0.79 -0.50
N LYS A 49 21.48 -0.26 -0.36
CA LYS A 49 21.06 -1.55 0.19
C LYS A 49 20.47 -1.42 1.59
N ARG A 50 21.18 -0.71 2.47
CA ARG A 50 20.70 -0.47 3.85
C ARG A 50 19.42 0.33 3.88
N ALA A 51 19.29 1.37 3.03
CA ALA A 51 18.05 2.14 2.94
C ALA A 51 16.86 1.28 2.47
N LEU A 52 17.09 0.39 1.47
CA LEU A 52 16.09 -0.57 1.02
C LEU A 52 15.69 -1.56 2.12
N GLN A 53 16.65 -2.11 2.85
CA GLN A 53 16.38 -3.02 3.96
C GLN A 53 15.60 -2.34 5.09
N GLU A 54 15.99 -1.10 5.45
CA GLU A 54 15.30 -0.32 6.48
C GLU A 54 13.84 -0.05 6.11
N ILE A 55 13.56 0.34 4.86
CA ILE A 55 12.17 0.62 4.45
C ILE A 55 11.31 -0.65 4.41
N ILE A 56 11.86 -1.79 3.98
CA ILE A 56 11.19 -3.08 4.04
C ILE A 56 10.82 -3.42 5.50
N ASP A 57 11.77 -3.29 6.41
CA ASP A 57 11.53 -3.56 7.84
C ASP A 57 10.44 -2.65 8.42
N ILE A 58 10.43 -1.37 8.05
CA ILE A 58 9.40 -0.41 8.48
C ILE A 58 8.01 -0.82 7.97
N VAL A 59 7.89 -1.13 6.69
CA VAL A 59 6.61 -1.55 6.08
C VAL A 59 6.10 -2.81 6.74
N LEU A 60 6.91 -3.86 6.80
CA LEU A 60 6.50 -5.15 7.36
C LEU A 60 6.19 -5.07 8.85
N LYS A 61 6.93 -4.28 9.62
CA LYS A 61 6.74 -4.18 11.06
C LYS A 61 5.55 -3.32 11.48
N HIS A 62 5.29 -2.23 10.77
CA HIS A 62 4.38 -1.20 11.24
C HIS A 62 3.13 -1.01 10.39
N MET A 63 3.17 -1.39 9.10
CA MET A 63 2.13 -1.03 8.14
C MET A 63 1.27 -2.21 7.69
N VAL A 64 1.55 -3.39 8.21
CA VAL A 64 0.79 -4.60 7.95
C VAL A 64 -0.09 -4.94 9.15
N ASP A 65 -1.36 -5.22 8.88
CA ASP A 65 -2.28 -5.84 9.82
C ASP A 65 -2.18 -7.36 9.66
N TYR A 66 -1.45 -8.02 10.54
CA TYR A 66 -1.24 -9.47 10.49
C TYR A 66 -2.43 -10.29 10.98
N ASP A 67 -3.41 -9.69 11.66
CA ASP A 67 -4.64 -10.38 12.03
C ASP A 67 -5.51 -10.64 10.81
N PHE A 68 -5.50 -9.71 9.86
CA PHE A 68 -6.27 -9.78 8.61
C PHE A 68 -5.42 -9.97 7.35
N TRP A 69 -4.11 -9.76 7.43
CA TRP A 69 -3.19 -9.82 6.29
C TRP A 69 -3.49 -8.80 5.20
N CYS A 70 -3.60 -7.56 5.62
CA CYS A 70 -3.76 -6.42 4.71
C CYS A 70 -2.92 -5.22 5.18
N GLY A 71 -2.75 -4.23 4.32
CA GLY A 71 -2.07 -2.99 4.64
C GLY A 71 -2.96 -2.03 5.41
N ARG A 72 -2.38 -1.24 6.31
CA ARG A 72 -3.00 -0.07 6.95
C ARG A 72 -2.60 1.18 6.21
N ASN A 73 -3.56 2.04 5.89
CA ASN A 73 -3.29 3.19 5.02
C ASN A 73 -2.54 4.32 5.72
N GLN A 74 -2.79 4.58 7.01
CA GLN A 74 -2.32 5.81 7.63
C GLN A 74 -1.89 5.66 9.09
N PHE A 75 -0.92 6.49 9.50
CA PHE A 75 -0.28 6.45 10.81
C PHE A 75 0.09 7.86 11.30
N SER A 76 0.18 8.02 12.61
CA SER A 76 0.90 9.13 13.23
C SER A 76 2.43 8.96 13.09
N ILE A 77 3.17 9.96 13.56
CA ILE A 77 4.64 10.00 13.52
C ILE A 77 5.29 8.73 14.11
N ASP A 78 4.71 8.19 15.16
CA ASP A 78 5.20 7.02 15.90
C ASP A 78 4.67 5.68 15.37
N PHE A 79 4.03 5.69 14.21
CA PHE A 79 3.37 4.54 13.57
C PHE A 79 2.12 4.01 14.31
N THR A 80 1.52 4.79 15.20
CA THR A 80 0.19 4.47 15.70
C THR A 80 -0.83 4.56 14.57
N PRO A 81 -1.61 3.51 14.27
CA PRO A 81 -2.61 3.53 13.21
C PRO A 81 -3.61 4.68 13.38
N LYS A 82 -3.96 5.31 12.29
CA LYS A 82 -4.93 6.41 12.22
C LYS A 82 -5.99 6.10 11.17
N PRO A 83 -7.24 6.51 11.40
CA PRO A 83 -8.23 6.49 10.34
C PRO A 83 -7.72 7.29 9.13
N ALA A 84 -8.00 6.82 7.92
CA ALA A 84 -7.71 7.57 6.71
C ALA A 84 -8.41 8.94 6.75
N ILE A 85 -7.71 10.01 6.37
CA ILE A 85 -8.24 11.38 6.44
C ILE A 85 -9.47 11.53 5.56
N SER A 86 -9.53 10.81 4.44
CA SER A 86 -10.74 10.79 3.59
C SER A 86 -10.83 9.50 2.80
N ILE A 87 -12.00 8.87 2.84
CA ILE A 87 -12.38 7.87 1.85
C ILE A 87 -12.99 8.63 0.70
N ARG A 88 -12.23 8.84 -0.35
CA ARG A 88 -12.69 9.55 -1.54
C ARG A 88 -13.30 8.55 -2.49
N ARG A 89 -14.50 8.83 -2.95
CA ARG A 89 -15.16 7.96 -3.93
C ARG A 89 -14.54 8.08 -5.32
N THR A 90 -14.11 9.29 -5.71
CA THR A 90 -13.60 9.57 -7.06
C THR A 90 -12.60 10.72 -7.02
N TRP A 91 -11.85 10.91 -8.10
CA TRP A 91 -11.01 12.09 -8.35
C TRP A 91 -11.74 13.44 -8.25
N ASN A 92 -13.07 13.45 -8.41
CA ASN A 92 -13.87 14.67 -8.33
C ASN A 92 -14.22 15.03 -6.89
N TYR A 93 -13.89 14.21 -5.93
CA TYR A 93 -14.21 14.42 -4.53
C TYR A 93 -13.61 15.71 -3.96
N ASP A 94 -12.39 16.08 -4.36
CA ASP A 94 -11.73 17.31 -3.94
C ASP A 94 -12.48 18.59 -4.35
N ARG A 95 -13.47 18.45 -5.23
CA ARG A 95 -14.33 19.55 -5.69
C ARG A 95 -15.59 19.72 -4.82
N ASP A 96 -15.83 18.83 -3.88
CA ASP A 96 -16.93 18.92 -2.95
C ASP A 96 -16.45 18.87 -1.49
N PRO A 97 -16.11 20.04 -0.91
CA PRO A 97 -15.64 20.12 0.48
C PRO A 97 -16.68 19.68 1.52
N GLU A 98 -17.97 19.67 1.18
CA GLU A 98 -19.03 19.26 2.11
C GLU A 98 -19.14 17.74 2.22
N SER A 99 -18.70 17.02 1.21
CA SER A 99 -18.58 15.56 1.24
C SER A 99 -17.33 15.08 1.94
N ALA A 100 -16.45 16.00 2.35
CA ALA A 100 -15.26 15.70 3.14
C ALA A 100 -15.66 14.84 4.34
N ASN A 101 -15.04 13.70 4.45
CA ASN A 101 -15.45 12.61 5.31
C ASN A 101 -15.58 13.05 6.79
N LYS A 102 -16.81 13.18 7.25
CA LYS A 102 -17.09 13.55 8.63
C LYS A 102 -16.77 12.44 9.64
N ASN A 103 -16.63 11.21 9.14
CA ASN A 103 -16.33 10.01 9.94
C ASN A 103 -15.20 9.24 9.26
N PRO A 104 -13.94 9.61 9.51
CA PRO A 104 -12.80 8.87 8.95
C PRO A 104 -12.78 7.44 9.47
N LEU A 105 -12.55 6.48 8.58
CA LEU A 105 -12.46 5.06 8.89
C LEU A 105 -11.03 4.56 8.71
N ASP A 106 -10.61 3.65 9.57
CA ASP A 106 -9.37 2.89 9.39
C ASP A 106 -9.63 1.80 8.34
N THR A 107 -9.21 2.11 7.10
CA THR A 107 -9.47 1.26 5.92
C THR A 107 -8.18 0.71 5.34
N THR A 108 -8.35 -0.34 4.54
CA THR A 108 -7.31 -0.85 3.65
C THR A 108 -7.67 -0.58 2.20
N SER A 109 -6.67 -0.30 1.36
CA SER A 109 -6.81 -0.19 -0.09
C SER A 109 -6.49 -1.53 -0.73
N TYR A 110 -7.43 -2.09 -1.49
CA TYR A 110 -7.21 -3.36 -2.18
C TYR A 110 -6.14 -3.23 -3.28
N GLY A 111 -6.06 -2.07 -3.93
CA GLY A 111 -5.01 -1.78 -4.90
C GLY A 111 -3.63 -1.77 -4.26
N HIS A 112 -3.43 -1.03 -3.18
CA HIS A 112 -2.16 -1.00 -2.46
C HIS A 112 -1.77 -2.37 -1.88
N ASN A 113 -2.74 -3.19 -1.46
CA ASN A 113 -2.44 -4.54 -0.98
C ASN A 113 -1.82 -5.40 -2.08
N ILE A 114 -2.40 -5.36 -3.26
CA ILE A 114 -1.90 -6.16 -4.39
C ILE A 114 -0.59 -5.60 -4.95
N GLU A 115 -0.45 -4.28 -4.98
CA GLU A 115 0.75 -3.58 -5.39
C GLU A 115 1.94 -3.88 -4.46
N LEU A 116 1.73 -3.85 -3.16
CA LEU A 116 2.76 -4.16 -2.17
C LEU A 116 3.36 -5.56 -2.37
N ILE A 117 2.60 -6.54 -2.87
CA ILE A 117 3.09 -7.89 -3.13
C ILE A 117 4.25 -7.87 -4.12
N TRP A 118 4.02 -7.33 -5.31
CA TRP A 118 5.02 -7.37 -6.36
C TRP A 118 6.19 -6.41 -6.08
N LEU A 119 5.94 -5.27 -5.44
CA LEU A 119 6.99 -4.36 -4.98
C LEU A 119 7.92 -5.03 -3.97
N LEU A 120 7.36 -5.77 -2.99
CA LEU A 120 8.15 -6.51 -2.01
C LEU A 120 8.93 -7.66 -2.64
N ASN A 121 8.30 -8.45 -3.51
CA ASN A 121 8.99 -9.54 -4.21
C ASN A 121 10.12 -9.01 -5.10
N ARG A 122 9.91 -7.90 -5.79
CA ARG A 122 10.95 -7.24 -6.57
C ARG A 122 12.11 -6.75 -5.70
N ALA A 123 11.82 -6.15 -4.56
CA ALA A 123 12.84 -5.74 -3.59
C ALA A 123 13.65 -6.94 -3.08
N TYR A 124 12.98 -8.06 -2.79
CA TYR A 124 13.64 -9.31 -2.36
C TYR A 124 14.53 -9.87 -3.47
N GLU A 125 14.05 -9.91 -4.71
CA GLU A 125 14.85 -10.37 -5.87
C GLU A 125 16.15 -9.56 -6.00
N VAL A 126 16.05 -8.22 -5.95
CA VAL A 126 17.22 -7.32 -6.07
C VAL A 126 18.19 -7.48 -4.88
N LEU A 127 17.71 -7.84 -3.72
CA LEU A 127 18.52 -8.18 -2.55
C LEU A 127 19.09 -9.60 -2.58
N GLY A 128 18.71 -10.44 -3.57
CA GLY A 128 19.11 -11.85 -3.65
C GLY A 128 18.41 -12.74 -2.63
N LEU A 129 17.24 -12.32 -2.16
CA LEU A 129 16.37 -13.08 -1.25
C LEU A 129 15.34 -13.90 -2.02
N PRO A 130 14.85 -15.02 -1.45
CA PRO A 130 13.74 -15.75 -2.06
C PRO A 130 12.45 -14.92 -2.00
N PRO A 131 11.48 -15.16 -2.92
CA PRO A 131 10.17 -14.49 -2.86
C PRO A 131 9.48 -14.64 -1.50
N ALA A 132 8.78 -13.61 -1.08
CA ALA A 132 8.04 -13.58 0.20
C ALA A 132 6.72 -14.39 0.10
N ARG A 133 6.81 -15.70 -0.19
CA ARG A 133 5.68 -16.57 -0.60
C ARG A 133 4.50 -16.56 0.38
N GLU A 134 4.76 -16.60 1.67
CA GLU A 134 3.68 -16.58 2.67
C GLU A 134 2.96 -15.24 2.68
N PHE A 135 3.72 -14.14 2.70
CA PHE A 135 3.19 -12.79 2.60
C PHE A 135 2.36 -12.62 1.32
N THR A 136 2.94 -12.98 0.18
CA THR A 136 2.29 -12.95 -1.14
C THR A 136 0.94 -13.67 -1.12
N ARG A 137 0.91 -14.92 -0.66
CA ARG A 137 -0.31 -15.73 -0.59
C ARG A 137 -1.37 -15.08 0.29
N LYS A 138 -1.00 -14.65 1.47
CA LYS A 138 -1.94 -14.07 2.46
C LYS A 138 -2.57 -12.77 1.95
N PHE A 139 -1.75 -11.88 1.40
CA PHE A 139 -2.24 -10.61 0.86
C PHE A 139 -3.09 -10.79 -0.40
N ALA A 140 -2.68 -11.69 -1.31
CA ALA A 140 -3.43 -12.01 -2.51
C ALA A 140 -4.77 -12.69 -2.16
N ASP A 141 -4.77 -13.67 -1.25
CA ASP A 141 -5.99 -14.33 -0.77
C ASP A 141 -6.95 -13.33 -0.11
N TYR A 142 -6.44 -12.44 0.74
CA TYR A 142 -7.26 -11.39 1.34
C TYR A 142 -7.89 -10.48 0.28
N THR A 143 -7.10 -9.99 -0.68
CA THR A 143 -7.59 -9.10 -1.74
C THR A 143 -8.58 -9.80 -2.65
N LEU A 144 -8.31 -11.04 -3.04
CA LEU A 144 -9.22 -11.83 -3.88
C LEU A 144 -10.54 -12.13 -3.16
N ALA A 145 -10.49 -12.47 -1.88
CA ALA A 145 -11.70 -12.82 -1.12
C ALA A 145 -12.59 -11.62 -0.80
N ASN A 146 -12.01 -10.45 -0.55
CA ASN A 146 -12.73 -9.30 -0.03
C ASN A 146 -12.84 -8.13 -1.02
N GLY A 147 -11.87 -7.96 -1.90
CA GLY A 147 -11.80 -6.84 -2.84
C GLY A 147 -12.30 -7.14 -4.24
N TRP A 148 -12.37 -8.41 -4.64
CA TRP A 148 -12.77 -8.78 -5.99
C TRP A 148 -14.29 -8.69 -6.21
N ASP A 149 -14.69 -8.06 -7.32
CA ASP A 149 -16.10 -8.01 -7.75
C ASP A 149 -16.44 -9.23 -8.62
N ASN A 150 -17.12 -10.20 -8.02
CA ASN A 150 -17.52 -11.43 -8.71
C ASN A 150 -18.63 -11.24 -9.76
N ILE A 151 -19.24 -10.06 -9.82
CA ILE A 151 -20.34 -9.76 -10.77
C ILE A 151 -19.81 -9.08 -12.03
N HIS A 152 -18.99 -8.04 -11.85
CA HIS A 152 -18.55 -7.19 -12.96
C HIS A 152 -17.04 -7.30 -13.22
N GLY A 153 -16.31 -8.09 -12.42
CA GLY A 153 -14.85 -8.19 -12.48
C GLY A 153 -14.13 -6.97 -11.94
N GLY A 154 -12.81 -7.11 -11.72
CA GLY A 154 -11.96 -6.08 -11.16
C GLY A 154 -12.06 -5.97 -9.64
N ILE A 155 -11.23 -5.10 -9.05
CA ILE A 155 -11.20 -4.89 -7.61
C ILE A 155 -11.88 -3.58 -7.21
N TYR A 156 -12.56 -3.61 -6.07
CA TYR A 156 -13.07 -2.43 -5.41
C TYR A 156 -11.94 -1.58 -4.83
N ARG A 157 -12.21 -0.31 -4.53
CA ARG A 157 -11.21 0.63 -4.06
C ARG A 157 -10.75 0.35 -2.63
N ASP A 158 -11.67 0.40 -1.66
CA ASP A 158 -11.34 0.32 -0.24
C ASP A 158 -12.34 -0.51 0.55
N GLY A 159 -11.84 -1.16 1.59
CA GLY A 159 -12.64 -1.87 2.58
C GLY A 159 -12.13 -1.68 4.00
N MET A 160 -12.87 -2.21 4.96
CA MET A 160 -12.38 -2.40 6.33
C MET A 160 -11.48 -3.62 6.38
N HIS A 161 -10.60 -3.68 7.38
CA HIS A 161 -9.69 -4.82 7.55
C HIS A 161 -10.42 -6.15 7.71
N ASP A 162 -11.62 -6.15 8.28
CA ASP A 162 -12.49 -7.33 8.41
C ASP A 162 -13.15 -7.79 7.09
N GLY A 163 -12.82 -7.16 5.97
CA GLY A 163 -13.31 -7.50 4.64
C GLY A 163 -14.58 -6.79 4.21
N ARG A 164 -15.21 -5.97 5.05
CA ARG A 164 -16.38 -5.19 4.62
C ARG A 164 -15.97 -4.14 3.59
N ILE A 165 -16.59 -4.18 2.42
CA ILE A 165 -16.37 -3.21 1.35
C ILE A 165 -16.98 -1.86 1.79
N VAL A 166 -16.22 -0.78 1.63
CA VAL A 166 -16.61 0.59 1.97
C VAL A 166 -16.78 1.45 0.73
N VAL A 167 -15.86 1.32 -0.24
CA VAL A 167 -15.90 2.06 -1.51
C VAL A 167 -15.90 1.07 -2.65
N THR A 168 -17.01 1.05 -3.40
CA THR A 168 -17.25 0.12 -4.51
C THR A 168 -16.76 0.67 -5.86
N ASP A 169 -16.28 1.91 -5.89
CA ASP A 169 -15.70 2.50 -7.09
C ASP A 169 -14.46 1.68 -7.52
N LYS A 170 -14.20 1.66 -8.81
CA LYS A 170 -13.04 0.96 -9.39
C LYS A 170 -12.14 1.99 -10.03
N GLU A 171 -10.98 2.23 -9.44
CA GLU A 171 -9.98 3.11 -10.01
C GLU A 171 -9.12 2.35 -11.02
N TRP A 172 -8.75 3.02 -12.09
CA TRP A 172 -8.01 2.42 -13.19
C TRP A 172 -6.65 1.85 -12.73
N TRP A 173 -5.92 2.60 -11.92
CA TRP A 173 -4.58 2.21 -11.46
C TRP A 173 -4.63 0.97 -10.58
N GLN A 174 -5.58 0.87 -9.64
CA GLN A 174 -5.72 -0.30 -8.76
C GLN A 174 -6.01 -1.57 -9.56
N ASN A 175 -6.80 -1.46 -10.63
CA ASN A 175 -7.11 -2.59 -11.49
C ASN A 175 -5.91 -2.98 -12.38
N PHE A 176 -5.05 -2.05 -12.78
CA PHE A 176 -3.79 -2.39 -13.44
C PHE A 176 -2.77 -2.99 -12.46
N GLU A 177 -2.66 -2.48 -11.24
CA GLU A 177 -1.85 -3.08 -10.19
C GLU A 177 -2.32 -4.52 -9.87
N SER A 178 -3.62 -4.77 -9.93
CA SER A 178 -4.13 -6.13 -9.71
C SER A 178 -3.68 -7.12 -10.78
N LEU A 179 -3.55 -6.70 -12.04
CA LEU A 179 -2.99 -7.56 -13.10
C LEU A 179 -1.53 -7.93 -12.80
N THR A 180 -0.72 -6.94 -12.40
CA THR A 180 0.69 -7.14 -12.08
C THR A 180 0.85 -8.00 -10.82
N GLY A 181 0.16 -7.64 -9.75
CA GLY A 181 0.33 -8.29 -8.45
C GLY A 181 -0.25 -9.71 -8.40
N PHE A 182 -1.37 -9.99 -9.09
CA PHE A 182 -1.86 -11.36 -9.19
C PHE A 182 -0.96 -12.23 -10.08
N LEU A 183 -0.43 -11.70 -11.17
CA LEU A 183 0.56 -12.42 -11.98
C LEU A 183 1.83 -12.75 -11.17
N ASP A 184 2.35 -11.79 -10.41
CA ASP A 184 3.48 -12.00 -9.51
C ASP A 184 3.16 -13.03 -8.42
N SER A 185 1.94 -12.98 -7.87
CA SER A 185 1.45 -13.97 -6.91
C SER A 185 1.42 -15.38 -7.48
N TYR A 186 0.96 -15.53 -8.71
CA TYR A 186 1.02 -16.81 -9.43
C TYR A 186 2.47 -17.28 -9.61
N GLN A 187 3.36 -16.41 -10.08
CA GLN A 187 4.78 -16.75 -10.28
C GLN A 187 5.48 -17.17 -8.98
N ALA A 188 5.17 -16.50 -7.87
CA ALA A 188 5.76 -16.80 -6.57
C ALA A 188 5.20 -18.06 -5.92
N THR A 189 3.92 -18.40 -6.16
CA THR A 189 3.20 -19.45 -5.40
C THR A 189 2.75 -20.64 -6.24
N GLU A 190 2.72 -20.52 -7.57
CA GLU A 190 2.18 -21.48 -8.54
C GLU A 190 0.67 -21.77 -8.33
N ASP A 191 -0.07 -20.84 -7.72
CA ASP A 191 -1.49 -20.98 -7.43
C ASP A 191 -2.33 -20.36 -8.56
N GLU A 192 -2.98 -21.21 -9.36
CA GLU A 192 -3.76 -20.79 -10.54
C GLU A 192 -5.00 -19.92 -10.19
N ARG A 193 -5.38 -19.80 -8.92
CA ARG A 193 -6.48 -18.90 -8.51
C ARG A 193 -6.17 -17.43 -8.80
N TYR A 194 -4.89 -17.10 -9.00
CA TYR A 194 -4.45 -15.75 -9.29
C TYR A 194 -4.37 -15.42 -10.79
N LEU A 195 -4.74 -16.34 -11.67
CA LEU A 195 -4.86 -16.15 -13.13
C LEU A 195 -6.32 -15.94 -13.56
#